data_dfbc66d07ad83bfa075bc24eee9219ba
#
_entry.id   dfbc66d07ad83bfa075bc24eee9219ba
#
_cell.length_a   1.000
_cell.length_b   1.000
_cell.length_c   1.000
_cell.angle_alpha   90.00
_cell.angle_beta   90.00
_cell.angle_gamma   90.00
#
_symmetry.space_group_name_H-M   'P 1'
#
loop_
_entity.id
_entity.type
_entity.pdbx_description
1 polymer ?
#
loop_
_entity_poly.entity_id
_entity_poly.type
_entity_poly.pdbx_seq_one_letter_code
_entity_poly.pdbx_strand_id
1 'polypeptide(L)'
;LVTGVQTCALPICMLVLIIGDLHIPYKASELSKIFRENLQPGKIHQILCTGNVCVKSEMDYLRTICNEIVTVRGEYDDDCISNVDQTVLTIGGFRVGLVSSYSLFPIEDKSRLAIKQRELDVDILVHGGTHKASAYEYDGCFYLDPGSATGAFTSSDPNPVPSFILLNVQGTTAIAYIYTLEDGSISVKKAKFSKEE
;
A
#
# COMPACT_ATOMS: atom_id res chain seq x y z
N LEU A 1 4.08 36.50 -35.10
CA LEU A 1 3.14 35.41 -34.81
C LEU A 1 3.90 34.24 -34.24
N VAL A 2 3.94 34.14 -32.89
CA VAL A 2 4.51 33.01 -32.16
C VAL A 2 3.33 32.10 -31.80
N THR A 3 3.17 31.02 -32.54
CA THR A 3 2.23 29.96 -32.20
C THR A 3 2.77 29.19 -30.99
N GLY A 4 2.22 29.47 -29.81
CA GLY A 4 2.47 28.68 -28.63
C GLY A 4 1.92 27.28 -28.84
N VAL A 5 2.80 26.32 -29.04
CA VAL A 5 2.45 24.89 -28.95
C VAL A 5 2.21 24.58 -27.47
N GLN A 6 0.95 24.58 -27.09
CA GLN A 6 0.52 24.07 -25.81
C GLN A 6 0.67 22.55 -25.86
N THR A 7 1.80 22.01 -25.40
CA THR A 7 1.97 20.59 -25.16
C THR A 7 1.04 20.20 -24.03
N CYS A 8 -0.13 19.71 -24.39
CA CYS A 8 -1.04 19.05 -23.45
C CYS A 8 -0.33 17.73 -23.02
N ALA A 9 0.48 17.80 -21.97
CA ALA A 9 1.00 16.60 -21.36
C ALA A 9 -0.21 15.81 -20.83
N LEU A 10 -0.45 14.63 -21.42
CA LEU A 10 -1.44 13.70 -20.88
C LEU A 10 -1.11 13.46 -19.40
N PRO A 11 -2.09 13.50 -18.50
CA PRO A 11 -1.82 13.24 -17.09
C PRO A 11 -1.18 11.87 -16.96
N ILE A 12 0.05 11.85 -16.43
CA ILE A 12 0.79 10.60 -16.20
C ILE A 12 -0.01 9.79 -15.21
N CYS A 13 -0.53 8.64 -15.66
CA CYS A 13 -1.21 7.68 -14.82
C CYS A 13 -0.15 6.85 -14.08
N MET A 14 -0.06 7.00 -12.76
CA MET A 14 0.85 6.21 -11.93
C MET A 14 0.09 5.09 -11.22
N LEU A 15 0.46 3.84 -11.49
CA LEU A 15 -0.09 2.68 -10.81
C LEU A 15 0.89 2.22 -9.74
N VAL A 16 0.46 2.26 -8.48
CA VAL A 16 1.24 1.92 -7.29
C VAL A 16 0.64 0.70 -6.61
N LEU A 17 1.46 -0.31 -6.35
CA LEU A 17 1.07 -1.47 -5.54
C LEU A 17 1.32 -1.16 -4.07
N ILE A 18 0.30 -1.32 -3.24
CA ILE A 18 0.41 -1.27 -1.78
C ILE A 18 0.19 -2.68 -1.27
N ILE A 19 1.20 -3.23 -0.60
CA ILE A 19 1.23 -4.63 -0.15
C ILE A 19 1.99 -4.73 1.17
N GLY A 20 1.65 -5.70 2.00
CA GLY A 20 2.37 -5.96 3.24
C GLY A 20 1.83 -7.16 4.00
N ASP A 21 2.31 -7.35 5.22
CA ASP A 21 1.90 -8.41 6.14
C ASP A 21 1.87 -9.80 5.47
N LEU A 22 2.96 -10.12 4.71
CA LEU A 22 3.12 -11.42 4.05
C LEU A 22 3.37 -12.53 5.07
N HIS A 23 4.18 -12.25 6.10
CA HIS A 23 4.55 -13.17 7.16
C HIS A 23 5.04 -14.54 6.65
N ILE A 24 5.73 -14.57 5.52
CA ILE A 24 6.34 -15.78 4.96
C ILE A 24 7.77 -15.91 5.54
N PRO A 25 8.18 -17.05 6.06
CA PRO A 25 7.44 -18.33 6.14
C PRO A 25 6.67 -18.56 7.46
N TYR A 26 6.60 -17.58 8.35
CA TYR A 26 6.18 -17.78 9.73
C TYR A 26 4.68 -18.09 9.91
N LYS A 27 3.81 -17.39 9.16
CA LYS A 27 2.35 -17.56 9.25
C LYS A 27 1.72 -18.03 7.94
N ALA A 28 2.47 -17.95 6.83
CA ALA A 28 2.04 -18.41 5.51
C ALA A 28 3.23 -19.05 4.80
N SER A 29 2.97 -20.01 3.93
CA SER A 29 4.02 -20.70 3.15
C SER A 29 4.41 -19.94 1.89
N GLU A 30 3.44 -19.32 1.24
CA GLU A 30 3.65 -18.60 -0.01
C GLU A 30 2.49 -17.61 -0.30
N LEU A 31 2.75 -16.64 -1.16
CA LEU A 31 1.71 -15.79 -1.75
C LEU A 31 0.85 -16.62 -2.72
N SER A 32 -0.47 -16.43 -2.67
CA SER A 32 -1.41 -17.13 -3.55
C SER A 32 -1.01 -17.04 -5.03
N LYS A 33 -1.11 -18.16 -5.77
CA LYS A 33 -0.84 -18.22 -7.21
C LYS A 33 -1.71 -17.23 -7.99
N ILE A 34 -2.97 -17.08 -7.58
CA ILE A 34 -3.91 -16.13 -8.18
C ILE A 34 -3.39 -14.69 -8.06
N PHE A 35 -2.84 -14.31 -6.90
CA PHE A 35 -2.23 -12.99 -6.74
C PHE A 35 -0.94 -12.85 -7.56
N ARG A 36 -0.09 -13.86 -7.59
CA ARG A 36 1.12 -13.86 -8.42
C ARG A 36 0.82 -13.67 -9.90
N GLU A 37 -0.24 -14.28 -10.42
CA GLU A 37 -0.68 -14.12 -11.81
C GLU A 37 -1.22 -12.72 -12.12
N ASN A 38 -1.78 -12.04 -11.12
CA ASN A 38 -2.29 -10.67 -11.27
C ASN A 38 -1.21 -9.59 -11.09
N LEU A 39 -0.18 -9.88 -10.31
CA LEU A 39 0.94 -8.97 -10.05
C LEU A 39 2.06 -9.15 -11.08
N GLN A 40 1.77 -8.85 -12.35
CA GLN A 40 2.74 -9.01 -13.44
C GLN A 40 3.69 -7.82 -13.57
N PRO A 41 4.97 -8.05 -13.93
CA PRO A 41 5.94 -6.99 -14.20
C PRO A 41 5.49 -6.02 -15.31
N GLY A 42 5.98 -4.78 -15.24
CA GLY A 42 5.86 -3.78 -16.31
C GLY A 42 4.60 -2.92 -16.28
N LYS A 43 3.63 -3.19 -15.41
CA LYS A 43 2.43 -2.35 -15.23
C LYS A 43 2.50 -1.46 -13.99
N ILE A 44 3.22 -1.90 -12.97
CA ILE A 44 3.35 -1.22 -11.68
C ILE A 44 4.56 -0.30 -11.73
N HIS A 45 4.38 0.95 -11.38
CA HIS A 45 5.42 1.97 -11.39
C HIS A 45 6.20 2.02 -10.07
N GLN A 46 5.54 1.69 -8.96
CA GLN A 46 6.13 1.71 -7.64
C GLN A 46 5.42 0.72 -6.71
N ILE A 47 6.16 0.19 -5.74
CA ILE A 47 5.61 -0.63 -4.66
C ILE A 47 5.80 0.11 -3.33
N LEU A 48 4.72 0.23 -2.55
CA LEU A 48 4.75 0.65 -1.16
C LEU A 48 4.50 -0.57 -0.28
N CYS A 49 5.50 -0.94 0.51
CA CYS A 49 5.40 -2.10 1.38
C CYS A 49 5.27 -1.67 2.84
N THR A 50 4.19 -2.11 3.51
CA THR A 50 3.89 -1.78 4.90
C THR A 50 4.67 -2.61 5.92
N GLY A 51 5.61 -3.45 5.44
CA GLY A 51 6.46 -4.31 6.27
C GLY A 51 5.93 -5.72 6.43
N ASN A 52 6.56 -6.48 7.33
CA ASN A 52 6.28 -7.90 7.58
C ASN A 52 6.39 -8.79 6.33
N VAL A 53 7.38 -8.49 5.48
CA VAL A 53 7.81 -9.36 4.37
C VAL A 53 8.58 -10.56 4.92
N CYS A 54 9.28 -10.33 6.03
CA CYS A 54 10.05 -11.23 6.88
C CYS A 54 11.41 -11.63 6.31
N VAL A 55 11.48 -12.15 5.08
CA VAL A 55 12.72 -12.69 4.52
C VAL A 55 13.11 -12.03 3.19
N LYS A 56 14.40 -12.04 2.92
CA LYS A 56 14.95 -11.42 1.70
C LYS A 56 14.39 -12.01 0.40
N SER A 57 14.12 -13.31 0.35
CA SER A 57 13.57 -13.98 -0.85
C SER A 57 12.25 -13.37 -1.31
N GLU A 58 11.38 -13.01 -0.37
CA GLU A 58 10.09 -12.40 -0.70
C GLU A 58 10.27 -10.94 -1.16
N MET A 59 11.22 -10.22 -0.57
CA MET A 59 11.59 -8.89 -1.05
C MET A 59 12.18 -8.96 -2.48
N ASP A 60 13.01 -9.96 -2.76
CA ASP A 60 13.57 -10.17 -4.11
C ASP A 60 12.47 -10.55 -5.11
N TYR A 61 11.45 -11.30 -4.69
CA TYR A 61 10.25 -11.54 -5.51
C TYR A 61 9.52 -10.23 -5.82
N LEU A 62 9.27 -9.36 -4.85
CA LEU A 62 8.63 -8.06 -5.10
C LEU A 62 9.44 -7.21 -6.08
N ARG A 63 10.78 -7.28 -6.03
CA ARG A 63 11.67 -6.60 -6.99
C ARG A 63 11.51 -7.12 -8.43
N THR A 64 11.09 -8.37 -8.61
CA THR A 64 10.78 -8.87 -9.96
C THR A 64 9.54 -8.22 -10.56
N ILE A 65 8.62 -7.73 -9.73
CA ILE A 65 7.40 -7.04 -10.16
C ILE A 65 7.72 -5.58 -10.51
N CYS A 66 8.45 -4.89 -9.61
CA CYS A 66 8.87 -3.51 -9.79
C CYS A 66 10.14 -3.23 -8.97
N ASN A 67 11.13 -2.54 -9.57
CA ASN A 67 12.37 -2.20 -8.88
C ASN A 67 12.22 -1.01 -7.90
N GLU A 68 11.24 -0.14 -8.14
CA GLU A 68 10.95 1.01 -7.29
C GLU A 68 10.11 0.56 -6.08
N ILE A 69 10.80 0.13 -5.02
CA ILE A 69 10.17 -0.32 -3.77
C ILE A 69 10.53 0.63 -2.64
N VAL A 70 9.51 1.14 -1.97
CA VAL A 70 9.64 1.84 -0.69
C VAL A 70 9.01 0.96 0.39
N THR A 71 9.79 0.61 1.40
CA THR A 71 9.33 -0.26 2.48
C THR A 71 9.62 0.35 3.84
N VAL A 72 8.70 0.17 4.79
CA VAL A 72 8.91 0.43 6.21
C VAL A 72 9.13 -0.88 6.95
N ARG A 73 9.71 -0.80 8.14
CA ARG A 73 10.02 -1.97 8.96
C ARG A 73 8.76 -2.57 9.56
N GLY A 74 8.60 -3.88 9.44
CA GLY A 74 7.65 -4.69 10.20
C GLY A 74 8.28 -5.33 11.44
N GLU A 75 7.47 -5.85 12.36
CA GLU A 75 7.94 -6.51 13.59
C GLU A 75 8.71 -7.81 13.33
N TYR A 76 8.39 -8.48 12.23
CA TYR A 76 8.93 -9.79 11.85
C TYR A 76 9.94 -9.71 10.72
N ASP A 77 10.33 -8.49 10.30
CA ASP A 77 11.28 -8.31 9.22
C ASP A 77 12.71 -8.53 9.68
N ASP A 78 13.51 -9.22 8.87
CA ASP A 78 14.94 -9.29 9.02
C ASP A 78 15.57 -7.89 8.87
N ASP A 79 16.65 -7.60 9.58
CA ASP A 79 17.34 -6.29 9.57
C ASP A 79 17.78 -5.85 8.17
N CYS A 80 17.91 -6.78 7.22
CA CYS A 80 18.30 -6.47 5.85
C CYS A 80 17.15 -5.95 4.97
N ILE A 81 15.90 -5.97 5.44
CA ILE A 81 14.72 -5.55 4.67
C ILE A 81 14.52 -4.05 4.74
N SER A 82 14.35 -3.51 5.93
CA SER A 82 14.23 -2.07 6.18
C SER A 82 14.52 -1.73 7.63
N ASN A 83 15.11 -0.54 7.85
CA ASN A 83 15.30 0.04 9.18
C ASN A 83 14.53 1.35 9.35
N VAL A 84 13.56 1.61 8.45
CA VAL A 84 12.80 2.86 8.39
C VAL A 84 11.41 2.62 8.95
N ASP A 85 11.02 3.41 9.95
CA ASP A 85 9.71 3.29 10.60
C ASP A 85 8.63 4.07 9.87
N GLN A 86 9.01 5.15 9.20
CA GLN A 86 8.12 6.01 8.43
C GLN A 86 8.86 6.73 7.32
N THR A 87 8.18 7.00 6.24
CA THR A 87 8.72 7.80 5.14
C THR A 87 7.62 8.60 4.46
N VAL A 88 7.98 9.71 3.84
CA VAL A 88 7.09 10.55 3.05
C VAL A 88 7.65 10.65 1.64
N LEU A 89 6.80 10.43 0.66
CA LEU A 89 7.16 10.50 -0.76
C LEU A 89 6.07 11.24 -1.53
N THR A 90 6.39 11.68 -2.74
CA THR A 90 5.43 12.34 -3.63
C THR A 90 5.06 11.39 -4.76
N ILE A 91 3.77 11.17 -4.95
CA ILE A 91 3.22 10.35 -6.05
C ILE A 91 2.19 11.20 -6.80
N GLY A 92 2.53 11.61 -8.01
CA GLY A 92 1.70 12.58 -8.76
C GLY A 92 1.56 13.88 -8.00
N GLY A 93 0.34 14.32 -7.74
CA GLY A 93 0.01 15.54 -6.98
C GLY A 93 -0.13 15.31 -5.46
N PHE A 94 0.12 14.11 -4.95
CA PHE A 94 -0.11 13.74 -3.54
C PHE A 94 1.17 13.56 -2.76
N ARG A 95 1.18 14.07 -1.52
CA ARG A 95 2.14 13.69 -0.49
C ARG A 95 1.63 12.42 0.19
N VAL A 96 2.40 11.35 0.12
CA VAL A 96 2.04 10.03 0.61
C VAL A 96 2.95 9.67 1.79
N GLY A 97 2.36 9.42 2.94
CA GLY A 97 3.06 8.88 4.11
C GLY A 97 2.93 7.35 4.15
N LEU A 98 4.05 6.67 4.31
CA LEU A 98 4.09 5.23 4.58
C LEU A 98 4.62 5.03 5.99
N VAL A 99 3.85 4.34 6.85
CA VAL A 99 4.12 4.23 8.28
C VAL A 99 4.04 2.79 8.74
N SER A 100 5.02 2.39 9.55
CA SER A 100 5.05 1.07 10.19
C SER A 100 3.92 0.90 11.20
N SER A 101 3.33 -0.29 11.25
CA SER A 101 2.23 -0.65 12.14
C SER A 101 2.55 -0.45 13.62
N TYR A 102 3.75 -0.82 14.06
CA TYR A 102 4.11 -0.75 15.49
C TYR A 102 4.28 0.69 16.02
N SER A 103 4.44 1.69 15.14
CA SER A 103 4.50 3.10 15.52
C SER A 103 3.10 3.74 15.71
N LEU A 104 2.03 2.99 15.38
CA LEU A 104 0.64 3.46 15.34
C LEU A 104 -0.28 2.82 16.41
N PHE A 105 0.27 2.36 17.50
CA PHE A 105 -0.56 1.69 18.51
C PHE A 105 -1.49 2.66 19.29
N PRO A 106 -2.82 2.39 19.42
CA PRO A 106 -3.62 1.34 18.77
C PRO A 106 -3.82 1.59 17.26
N ILE A 107 -3.62 0.56 16.43
CA ILE A 107 -3.59 0.68 14.96
C ILE A 107 -4.95 1.05 14.35
N GLU A 108 -6.05 0.60 14.95
CA GLU A 108 -7.41 0.84 14.46
C GLU A 108 -8.00 2.20 14.91
N ASP A 109 -7.28 2.98 15.72
CA ASP A 109 -7.75 4.27 16.21
C ASP A 109 -7.58 5.36 15.16
N LYS A 110 -8.70 5.79 14.57
CA LYS A 110 -8.73 6.87 13.57
C LYS A 110 -8.13 8.18 14.09
N SER A 111 -8.25 8.46 15.40
CA SER A 111 -7.68 9.67 16.00
C SER A 111 -6.15 9.62 16.00
N ARG A 112 -5.57 8.45 16.26
CA ARG A 112 -4.11 8.25 16.18
C ARG A 112 -3.60 8.38 14.75
N LEU A 113 -4.31 7.78 13.79
CA LEU A 113 -4.00 7.92 12.37
C LEU A 113 -4.07 9.39 11.92
N ALA A 114 -5.08 10.14 12.36
CA ALA A 114 -5.20 11.57 12.04
C ALA A 114 -4.09 12.42 12.67
N ILE A 115 -3.66 12.12 13.90
CA ILE A 115 -2.49 12.78 14.51
C ILE A 115 -1.23 12.52 13.69
N LYS A 116 -1.01 11.25 13.28
CA LYS A 116 0.16 10.87 12.48
C LYS A 116 0.15 11.52 11.10
N GLN A 117 -1.01 11.59 10.47
CA GLN A 117 -1.21 12.27 9.20
C GLN A 117 -0.80 13.75 9.27
N ARG A 118 -1.25 14.47 10.33
CA ARG A 118 -0.91 15.88 10.53
C ARG A 118 0.58 16.08 10.85
N GLU A 119 1.18 15.16 11.64
CA GLU A 119 2.62 15.18 11.94
C GLU A 119 3.46 15.08 10.66
N LEU A 120 3.05 14.22 9.71
CA LEU A 120 3.75 14.01 8.44
C LEU A 120 3.32 15.00 7.36
N ASP A 121 2.25 15.74 7.56
CA ASP A 121 1.65 16.67 6.58
C ASP A 121 1.43 15.99 5.23
N VAL A 122 0.62 14.92 5.21
CA VAL A 122 0.39 14.10 4.01
C VAL A 122 -1.09 14.07 3.61
N ASP A 123 -1.33 13.89 2.31
CA ASP A 123 -2.68 13.79 1.73
C ASP A 123 -3.19 12.34 1.79
N ILE A 124 -2.28 11.38 1.70
CA ILE A 124 -2.57 9.95 1.76
C ILE A 124 -1.68 9.32 2.83
N LEU A 125 -2.29 8.57 3.75
CA LEU A 125 -1.56 7.81 4.76
C LEU A 125 -1.72 6.32 4.50
N VAL A 126 -0.60 5.63 4.25
CA VAL A 126 -0.53 4.19 4.06
C VAL A 126 0.01 3.56 5.34
N HIS A 127 -0.69 2.60 5.88
CA HIS A 127 -0.29 1.83 7.06
C HIS A 127 -0.67 0.36 6.89
N GLY A 128 -0.24 -0.49 7.79
CA GLY A 128 -0.56 -1.92 7.80
C GLY A 128 -0.75 -2.45 9.22
N GLY A 129 -0.74 -3.77 9.38
CA GLY A 129 -0.77 -4.45 10.66
C GLY A 129 -2.16 -4.78 11.21
N THR A 130 -3.25 -4.28 10.60
CA THR A 130 -4.61 -4.69 10.96
C THR A 130 -5.00 -6.02 10.33
N HIS A 131 -4.29 -6.43 9.27
CA HIS A 131 -4.58 -7.56 8.39
C HIS A 131 -5.95 -7.49 7.71
N LYS A 132 -6.60 -6.31 7.73
CA LYS A 132 -7.88 -6.04 7.07
C LYS A 132 -7.73 -4.91 6.06
N ALA A 133 -7.99 -5.21 4.79
CA ALA A 133 -7.90 -4.19 3.76
C ALA A 133 -8.95 -3.10 3.95
N SER A 134 -8.52 -1.86 3.91
CA SER A 134 -9.40 -0.70 3.99
C SER A 134 -8.89 0.48 3.16
N ALA A 135 -9.83 1.26 2.63
CA ALA A 135 -9.56 2.53 1.99
C ALA A 135 -10.73 3.47 2.28
N TYR A 136 -10.46 4.57 2.96
CA TYR A 136 -11.49 5.53 3.36
C TYR A 136 -10.91 6.93 3.49
N GLU A 137 -11.78 7.91 3.32
CA GLU A 137 -11.48 9.31 3.58
C GLU A 137 -11.91 9.68 5.00
N TYR A 138 -11.06 10.39 5.69
CA TYR A 138 -11.35 10.96 7.01
C TYR A 138 -10.54 12.23 7.22
N ASP A 139 -11.18 13.31 7.65
CA ASP A 139 -10.56 14.61 7.96
C ASP A 139 -9.68 15.14 6.80
N GLY A 140 -10.19 15.01 5.55
CA GLY A 140 -9.52 15.51 4.34
C GLY A 140 -8.29 14.70 3.91
N CYS A 141 -8.04 13.54 4.50
CA CYS A 141 -6.95 12.64 4.16
C CYS A 141 -7.47 11.27 3.74
N PHE A 142 -6.77 10.61 2.83
CA PHE A 142 -7.07 9.27 2.37
C PHE A 142 -6.22 8.24 3.11
N TYR A 143 -6.87 7.34 3.84
CA TYR A 143 -6.22 6.29 4.63
C TYR A 143 -6.31 4.96 3.90
N LEU A 144 -5.17 4.28 3.76
CA LEU A 144 -5.05 3.03 3.02
C LEU A 144 -4.35 1.97 3.87
N ASP A 145 -5.02 0.85 4.06
CA ASP A 145 -4.44 -0.36 4.65
C ASP A 145 -4.60 -1.51 3.65
N PRO A 146 -3.53 -2.12 3.15
CA PRO A 146 -3.62 -3.21 2.19
C PRO A 146 -4.13 -4.52 2.82
N GLY A 147 -4.16 -4.61 4.16
CA GLY A 147 -4.37 -5.86 4.87
C GLY A 147 -3.18 -6.81 4.72
N SER A 148 -3.40 -8.11 4.90
CA SER A 148 -2.39 -9.13 4.71
C SER A 148 -2.46 -9.74 3.30
N ALA A 149 -1.36 -9.71 2.55
CA ALA A 149 -1.33 -10.26 1.19
C ALA A 149 -1.50 -11.79 1.16
N THR A 150 -1.15 -12.47 2.24
CA THR A 150 -1.28 -13.93 2.38
C THR A 150 -2.49 -14.35 3.20
N GLY A 151 -3.20 -13.41 3.83
CA GLY A 151 -4.22 -13.74 4.83
C GLY A 151 -3.61 -14.28 6.12
N ALA A 152 -2.47 -13.75 6.53
CA ALA A 152 -1.81 -14.16 7.76
C ALA A 152 -2.67 -13.87 8.99
N PHE A 153 -2.82 -14.85 9.86
CA PHE A 153 -3.68 -14.75 11.05
C PHE A 153 -3.17 -13.73 12.08
N THR A 154 -4.10 -13.16 12.82
CA THR A 154 -3.83 -12.31 13.99
C THR A 154 -4.53 -12.89 15.22
N SER A 155 -4.24 -12.33 16.40
CA SER A 155 -4.95 -12.71 17.63
C SER A 155 -6.45 -12.35 17.60
N SER A 156 -6.82 -11.34 16.84
CA SER A 156 -8.21 -10.85 16.70
C SER A 156 -8.96 -11.50 15.52
N ASP A 157 -8.23 -11.98 14.50
CA ASP A 157 -8.80 -12.61 13.33
C ASP A 157 -7.97 -13.84 12.93
N PRO A 158 -8.50 -15.06 13.11
CA PRO A 158 -7.78 -16.29 12.79
C PRO A 158 -7.73 -16.59 11.28
N ASN A 159 -8.60 -16.00 10.47
CA ASN A 159 -8.70 -16.25 9.03
C ASN A 159 -8.95 -14.95 8.24
N PRO A 160 -8.01 -14.02 8.25
CA PRO A 160 -8.19 -12.78 7.47
C PRO A 160 -8.19 -13.08 5.98
N VAL A 161 -8.95 -12.29 5.24
CA VAL A 161 -9.03 -12.42 3.77
C VAL A 161 -7.75 -11.89 3.14
N PRO A 162 -7.04 -12.68 2.31
CA PRO A 162 -5.87 -12.20 1.59
C PRO A 162 -6.20 -10.99 0.72
N SER A 163 -5.35 -9.95 0.77
CA SER A 163 -5.66 -8.68 0.11
C SER A 163 -4.43 -7.85 -0.22
N PHE A 164 -4.56 -6.96 -1.20
CA PHE A 164 -3.64 -5.89 -1.53
C PHE A 164 -4.39 -4.72 -2.18
N ILE A 165 -3.75 -3.57 -2.33
CA ILE A 165 -4.32 -2.40 -2.98
C ILE A 165 -3.50 -2.03 -4.22
N LEU A 166 -4.18 -1.74 -5.33
CA LEU A 166 -3.61 -0.99 -6.44
C LEU A 166 -4.14 0.44 -6.39
N LEU A 167 -3.22 1.40 -6.19
CA LEU A 167 -3.53 2.82 -6.18
C LEU A 167 -3.21 3.41 -7.55
N ASN A 168 -4.23 3.95 -8.21
CA ASN A 168 -4.09 4.67 -9.46
C ASN A 168 -4.15 6.18 -9.18
N VAL A 169 -3.07 6.89 -9.50
CA VAL A 169 -2.96 8.33 -9.29
C VAL A 169 -2.95 9.06 -10.63
N GLN A 170 -3.86 10.03 -10.79
CA GLN A 170 -3.97 10.89 -11.98
C GLN A 170 -4.22 12.33 -11.53
N GLY A 171 -3.21 13.19 -11.68
CA GLY A 171 -3.30 14.59 -11.24
C GLY A 171 -3.65 14.70 -9.77
N THR A 172 -4.80 15.30 -9.45
CA THR A 172 -5.35 15.47 -8.08
C THR A 172 -6.35 14.40 -7.68
N THR A 173 -6.46 13.32 -8.46
CA THR A 173 -7.37 12.19 -8.17
C THR A 173 -6.58 10.92 -7.88
N ALA A 174 -6.90 10.25 -6.79
CA ALA A 174 -6.38 8.95 -6.39
C ALA A 174 -7.53 7.93 -6.30
N ILE A 175 -7.34 6.76 -6.91
CA ILE A 175 -8.34 5.68 -6.90
C ILE A 175 -7.66 4.43 -6.36
N ALA A 176 -8.13 3.97 -5.20
CA ALA A 176 -7.69 2.72 -4.60
C ALA A 176 -8.60 1.56 -5.06
N TYR A 177 -8.01 0.54 -5.63
CA TYR A 177 -8.65 -0.72 -5.95
C TYR A 177 -8.18 -1.75 -4.93
N ILE A 178 -9.08 -2.17 -4.05
CA ILE A 178 -8.83 -3.17 -3.02
C ILE A 178 -9.13 -4.53 -3.62
N TYR A 179 -8.12 -5.36 -3.77
CA TYR A 179 -8.22 -6.74 -4.24
C TYR A 179 -8.29 -7.66 -3.03
N THR A 180 -9.34 -8.47 -2.95
CA THR A 180 -9.52 -9.51 -1.93
C THR A 180 -9.69 -10.86 -2.60
N LEU A 181 -9.14 -11.92 -1.97
CA LEU A 181 -9.24 -13.29 -2.46
C LEU A 181 -10.19 -14.08 -1.55
N GLU A 182 -11.42 -14.28 -2.01
CA GLU A 182 -12.47 -15.01 -1.30
C GLU A 182 -12.88 -16.24 -2.12
N ASP A 183 -12.91 -17.42 -1.50
CA ASP A 183 -13.33 -18.68 -2.14
C ASP A 183 -12.64 -18.97 -3.49
N GLY A 184 -11.35 -18.63 -3.60
CA GLY A 184 -10.57 -18.83 -4.81
C GLY A 184 -10.87 -17.86 -5.96
N SER A 185 -11.67 -16.82 -5.72
CA SER A 185 -11.97 -15.77 -6.68
C SER A 185 -11.55 -14.38 -6.17
N ILE A 186 -11.15 -13.51 -7.12
CA ILE A 186 -10.80 -12.13 -6.79
C ILE A 186 -12.06 -11.27 -6.78
N SER A 187 -12.27 -10.56 -5.68
CA SER A 187 -13.23 -9.45 -5.58
C SER A 187 -12.46 -8.13 -5.57
N VAL A 188 -13.02 -7.10 -6.22
CA VAL A 188 -12.39 -5.77 -6.28
C VAL A 188 -13.37 -4.71 -5.81
N LYS A 189 -12.99 -4.00 -4.75
CA LYS A 189 -13.70 -2.82 -4.27
C LYS A 189 -12.93 -1.57 -4.68
N LYS A 190 -13.65 -0.47 -4.89
CA LYS A 190 -13.07 0.80 -5.34
C LYS A 190 -13.40 1.91 -4.36
N ALA A 191 -12.38 2.67 -3.97
CA ALA A 191 -12.51 3.92 -3.22
C ALA A 191 -11.82 5.05 -4.01
N LYS A 192 -12.43 6.23 -4.04
CA LYS A 192 -11.89 7.41 -4.75
C LYS A 192 -11.66 8.53 -3.76
N PHE A 193 -10.54 9.20 -3.93
CA PHE A 193 -10.18 10.42 -3.22
C PHE A 193 -9.76 11.49 -4.23
N SER A 194 -10.17 12.73 -4.01
CA SER A 194 -9.75 13.86 -4.84
C SER A 194 -9.34 15.01 -3.92
N LYS A 195 -8.14 15.55 -4.14
CA LYS A 195 -7.66 16.72 -3.43
C LYS A 195 -8.35 17.94 -4.02
N GLU A 196 -8.99 18.75 -3.15
CA GLU A 196 -9.47 20.07 -3.55
C GLU A 196 -8.27 20.99 -3.80
N GLU A 197 -8.33 21.81 -4.86
CA GLU A 197 -7.29 22.78 -5.20
C GLU A 197 -7.31 23.99 -4.26
#